data_0ea89e7a1cc39641d86a284ae5ad2777
#
_entry.id   0ea89e7a1cc39641d86a284ae5ad2777
#
_cell.length_a   1.000
_cell.length_b   1.000
_cell.length_c   1.000
_cell.angle_alpha   90.00
_cell.angle_beta   90.00
_cell.angle_gamma   90.00
#
_symmetry.space_group_name_H-M   'P 1'
#
loop_
_entity.id
_entity.type
_entity.pdbx_description
1 polymer ?
#
loop_
_entity_poly.entity_id
_entity_poly.type
_entity_poly.pdbx_seq_one_letter_code
_entity_poly.pdbx_strand_id
1 'polypeptide(L)'
;MSVRQPRTIDDPATRTLPTAPDGWRGPLLDQLPPGERRLFHRFGQGPLTPAPDLRIHQAFAQWAATIPDAVAAEHLGARIGYRELDRQANRLAARLAALGVRTGDTVGVFASRSIPMLVGILATLKAGAAYVPQDVRVAPAAQLRQVASAARCRVVLTTSATLDAVPALPGVARLAVDEVMAEPLPPGRHLTAPVPDRPVRPDDGCYVLFTSGTTGTPNGVTVTHGNVANILLTTPGDLGIRPGRRVAQLLNVAFDMAAWEILGCLANGGTLLVRDRDLTATAARADVVIATPSVLGRIDPGRCDRVRVVAVAGEPCPRPLADRWAAGRLFYNCCGPTETTIVNTMHRHRPGGALTIGRPTPNNTVYVLDDDGRPCRIGEVGEMWAGGGCVSAGYLDNDALNAERYAPDPFLGGGRLMFRTRDRGRWRADGELEHLGRTDDQVKVRGFRVELDAVSTVLETVPGCRLAVTLRLTDRDLVSFVAPAEVDPQRCRDTVAAALPYYCVPAAVHPLAELPMTGRGKVDRDALRRIALDLRWQWAHVEEAAA
;
A
#
# COMPACT_ATOMS: atom_id res chain seq x y z
N MET A 1 18.56 -24.27 -19.82
CA MET A 1 17.53 -23.71 -18.91
C MET A 1 17.97 -24.01 -17.47
N SER A 2 18.54 -23.03 -16.79
CA SER A 2 19.04 -23.23 -15.42
C SER A 2 17.87 -23.10 -14.45
N VAL A 3 17.42 -24.21 -13.90
CA VAL A 3 16.50 -24.25 -12.77
C VAL A 3 17.24 -23.60 -11.59
N ARG A 4 16.76 -22.44 -11.11
CA ARG A 4 17.30 -21.86 -9.87
C ARG A 4 17.18 -22.89 -8.76
N GLN A 5 18.33 -23.37 -8.26
CA GLN A 5 18.38 -24.22 -7.07
C GLN A 5 17.71 -23.52 -5.89
N PRO A 6 17.07 -24.25 -4.97
CA PRO A 6 16.47 -23.70 -3.78
C PRO A 6 17.53 -22.97 -2.97
N ARG A 7 17.39 -21.63 -2.86
CA ARG A 7 18.23 -20.86 -1.95
C ARG A 7 17.84 -21.23 -0.53
N THR A 8 18.80 -21.73 0.23
CA THR A 8 18.71 -21.82 1.69
C THR A 8 18.44 -20.41 2.24
N ILE A 9 17.64 -20.34 3.30
CA ILE A 9 17.41 -19.09 4.04
C ILE A 9 18.71 -18.81 4.82
N ASP A 10 19.75 -18.37 4.11
CA ASP A 10 20.97 -17.89 4.75
C ASP A 10 20.74 -16.50 5.31
N ASP A 11 21.22 -16.29 6.52
CA ASP A 11 21.12 -15.04 7.27
C ASP A 11 21.80 -13.89 6.48
N PRO A 12 21.04 -12.91 5.95
CA PRO A 12 21.65 -11.81 5.20
C PRO A 12 22.53 -10.89 6.07
N ALA A 13 22.53 -11.06 7.39
CA ALA A 13 23.34 -10.27 8.33
C ALA A 13 24.85 -10.60 8.25
N THR A 14 25.24 -11.71 7.60
CA THR A 14 26.65 -12.14 7.50
C THR A 14 27.27 -11.91 6.12
N ARG A 15 26.50 -11.43 5.13
CA ARG A 15 27.08 -11.07 3.84
C ARG A 15 27.82 -9.74 3.95
N THR A 16 29.13 -9.76 3.75
CA THR A 16 29.92 -8.58 3.42
C THR A 16 29.25 -7.88 2.23
N LEU A 17 28.68 -6.70 2.49
CA LEU A 17 28.12 -5.85 1.45
C LEU A 17 29.20 -5.57 0.40
N PRO A 18 28.92 -5.69 -0.91
CA PRO A 18 29.87 -5.24 -1.91
C PRO A 18 30.24 -3.79 -1.60
N THR A 19 31.53 -3.49 -1.64
CA THR A 19 32.02 -2.12 -1.56
C THR A 19 31.33 -1.33 -2.67
N ALA A 20 30.51 -0.34 -2.30
CA ALA A 20 29.86 0.51 -3.27
C ALA A 20 30.91 1.14 -4.21
N PRO A 21 30.65 1.22 -5.52
CA PRO A 21 31.45 2.07 -6.38
C PRO A 21 31.44 3.48 -5.77
N ASP A 22 32.56 4.16 -5.82
CA ASP A 22 32.88 5.48 -5.23
C ASP A 22 31.65 6.24 -4.74
N GLY A 23 31.47 6.24 -3.41
CA GLY A 23 30.23 6.62 -2.71
C GLY A 23 29.60 7.95 -3.15
N TRP A 24 28.41 8.19 -2.69
CA TRP A 24 27.67 9.43 -2.92
C TRP A 24 28.57 10.65 -2.78
N ARG A 25 28.54 11.57 -3.74
CA ARG A 25 29.35 12.77 -3.78
C ARG A 25 28.45 13.99 -3.91
N GLY A 26 28.89 15.09 -3.35
CA GLY A 26 28.22 16.38 -3.52
C GLY A 26 28.50 17.31 -2.35
N PRO A 27 28.32 18.62 -2.55
CA PRO A 27 28.64 19.65 -1.55
C PRO A 27 27.83 19.50 -0.25
N LEU A 28 26.64 18.87 -0.30
CA LEU A 28 25.86 18.61 0.91
C LEU A 28 26.54 17.59 1.84
N LEU A 29 27.23 16.59 1.27
CA LEU A 29 27.95 15.59 2.05
C LEU A 29 29.25 16.13 2.65
N ASP A 30 29.84 17.17 2.04
CA ASP A 30 31.07 17.80 2.54
C ASP A 30 30.87 18.53 3.88
N GLN A 31 29.60 18.79 4.26
CA GLN A 31 29.25 19.36 5.55
C GLN A 31 29.34 18.34 6.70
N LEU A 32 29.30 17.04 6.40
CA LEU A 32 29.49 15.98 7.39
C LEU A 32 30.97 15.68 7.64
N PRO A 33 31.38 15.42 8.90
CA PRO A 33 32.70 14.85 9.18
C PRO A 33 32.95 13.57 8.38
N PRO A 34 34.18 13.24 7.97
CA PRO A 34 34.48 12.08 7.11
C PRO A 34 33.95 10.74 7.64
N GLY A 35 33.91 10.55 8.98
CA GLY A 35 33.32 9.37 9.61
C GLY A 35 31.80 9.29 9.42
N GLU A 36 31.11 10.37 9.68
CA GLU A 36 29.65 10.51 9.54
C GLU A 36 29.22 10.38 8.07
N ARG A 37 29.96 10.94 7.12
CA ARG A 37 29.72 10.79 5.68
C ARG A 37 29.71 9.31 5.26
N ARG A 38 30.69 8.52 5.74
CA ARG A 38 30.71 7.08 5.44
C ARG A 38 29.53 6.33 6.05
N LEU A 39 29.10 6.71 7.26
CA LEU A 39 27.95 6.11 7.91
C LEU A 39 26.65 6.51 7.22
N PHE A 40 26.48 7.78 6.86
CA PHE A 40 25.32 8.26 6.12
C PHE A 40 25.11 7.47 4.81
N HIS A 41 26.18 7.29 4.04
CA HIS A 41 26.14 6.46 2.85
C HIS A 41 25.86 4.99 3.15
N ARG A 42 26.59 4.40 4.11
CA ARG A 42 26.47 2.97 4.45
C ARG A 42 25.09 2.60 4.99
N PHE A 43 24.47 3.47 5.77
CA PHE A 43 23.16 3.22 6.36
C PHE A 43 22.03 3.58 5.40
N GLY A 44 22.22 4.68 4.67
CA GLY A 44 21.21 5.20 3.77
C GLY A 44 21.04 4.40 2.47
N GLN A 45 21.98 3.54 2.09
CA GLN A 45 21.89 2.75 0.87
C GLN A 45 21.59 1.27 1.15
N GLY A 46 20.53 0.77 0.53
CA GLY A 46 20.24 -0.66 0.51
C GLY A 46 21.20 -1.46 -0.37
N PRO A 47 21.22 -2.79 -0.24
CA PRO A 47 22.04 -3.65 -1.07
C PRO A 47 21.80 -3.42 -2.56
N LEU A 48 22.85 -3.27 -3.34
CA LEU A 48 22.74 -3.21 -4.80
C LEU A 48 22.54 -4.64 -5.32
N THR A 49 21.43 -4.86 -5.99
CA THR A 49 21.05 -6.17 -6.55
C THR A 49 20.58 -5.96 -7.99
N PRO A 50 21.00 -6.79 -8.95
CA PRO A 50 20.47 -6.71 -10.30
C PRO A 50 18.92 -6.79 -10.24
N ALA A 51 18.26 -5.74 -10.70
CA ALA A 51 16.81 -5.75 -10.80
C ALA A 51 16.39 -6.77 -11.86
N PRO A 52 15.37 -7.61 -11.59
CA PRO A 52 14.87 -8.52 -12.60
C PRO A 52 14.32 -7.73 -13.79
N ASP A 53 14.79 -8.02 -15.00
CA ASP A 53 14.24 -7.42 -16.23
C ASP A 53 12.94 -8.14 -16.63
N LEU A 54 11.99 -8.21 -15.71
CA LEU A 54 10.70 -8.85 -15.88
C LEU A 54 9.57 -7.93 -15.41
N ARG A 55 8.55 -7.78 -16.24
CA ARG A 55 7.26 -7.23 -15.80
C ARG A 55 6.56 -8.26 -14.93
N ILE A 56 5.79 -7.82 -13.96
CA ILE A 56 5.14 -8.72 -13.00
C ILE A 56 4.27 -9.80 -13.67
N HIS A 57 3.52 -9.44 -14.72
CA HIS A 57 2.73 -10.40 -15.49
C HIS A 57 3.59 -11.42 -16.28
N GLN A 58 4.82 -11.03 -16.68
CA GLN A 58 5.77 -11.93 -17.32
C GLN A 58 6.35 -12.94 -16.33
N ALA A 59 6.68 -12.50 -15.11
CA ALA A 59 7.11 -13.38 -14.03
C ALA A 59 6.01 -14.43 -13.70
N PHE A 60 4.75 -14.00 -13.62
CA PHE A 60 3.60 -14.91 -13.47
C PHE A 60 3.49 -15.88 -14.65
N ALA A 61 3.58 -15.41 -15.90
CA ALA A 61 3.47 -16.24 -17.09
C ALA A 61 4.58 -17.30 -17.18
N GLN A 62 5.79 -17.00 -16.72
CA GLN A 62 6.87 -18.00 -16.61
C GLN A 62 6.48 -19.14 -15.66
N TRP A 63 5.85 -18.84 -14.52
CA TRP A 63 5.36 -19.88 -13.62
C TRP A 63 4.19 -20.65 -14.21
N ALA A 64 3.26 -19.99 -14.91
CA ALA A 64 2.17 -20.66 -15.60
C ALA A 64 2.67 -21.67 -16.66
N ALA A 65 3.81 -21.38 -17.28
CA ALA A 65 4.47 -22.32 -18.20
C ALA A 65 5.25 -23.42 -17.47
N THR A 66 5.85 -23.12 -16.32
CA THR A 66 6.77 -24.03 -15.60
C THR A 66 6.03 -25.01 -14.68
N ILE A 67 4.98 -24.54 -13.99
CA ILE A 67 4.18 -25.32 -13.04
C ILE A 67 2.67 -25.21 -13.35
N PRO A 68 2.24 -25.53 -14.57
CA PRO A 68 0.90 -25.23 -15.09
C PRO A 68 -0.24 -25.80 -14.25
N ASP A 69 -0.04 -26.95 -13.64
CA ASP A 69 -1.07 -27.69 -12.90
C ASP A 69 -1.07 -27.38 -11.39
N ALA A 70 -0.08 -26.55 -10.93
CA ALA A 70 -0.05 -26.10 -9.55
C ALA A 70 -1.21 -25.13 -9.27
N VAL A 71 -1.75 -25.17 -8.06
CA VAL A 71 -2.80 -24.25 -7.62
C VAL A 71 -2.22 -22.85 -7.47
N ALA A 72 -2.74 -21.90 -8.25
CA ALA A 72 -2.38 -20.48 -8.17
C ALA A 72 -3.17 -19.75 -7.10
N ALA A 73 -4.48 -20.04 -6.97
CA ALA A 73 -5.32 -19.40 -5.96
C ALA A 73 -6.46 -20.32 -5.46
N GLU A 74 -6.87 -20.09 -4.21
CA GLU A 74 -8.03 -20.71 -3.58
C GLU A 74 -8.97 -19.63 -3.02
N HIS A 75 -10.28 -19.76 -3.23
CA HIS A 75 -11.30 -18.88 -2.67
C HIS A 75 -12.63 -19.63 -2.47
N LEU A 76 -13.17 -19.63 -1.24
CA LEU A 76 -14.48 -20.25 -0.90
C LEU A 76 -14.62 -21.70 -1.41
N GLY A 77 -13.59 -22.50 -1.28
CA GLY A 77 -13.57 -23.89 -1.76
C GLY A 77 -13.23 -24.06 -3.25
N ALA A 78 -13.37 -23.01 -4.06
CA ALA A 78 -12.92 -23.03 -5.46
C ALA A 78 -11.40 -22.92 -5.55
N ARG A 79 -10.81 -23.59 -6.56
CA ARG A 79 -9.38 -23.55 -6.87
C ARG A 79 -9.17 -23.24 -8.34
N ILE A 80 -8.11 -22.50 -8.64
CA ILE A 80 -7.67 -22.25 -10.00
C ILE A 80 -6.17 -22.55 -10.11
N GLY A 81 -5.79 -23.34 -11.14
CA GLY A 81 -4.38 -23.62 -11.44
C GLY A 81 -3.72 -22.49 -12.21
N TYR A 82 -2.40 -22.49 -12.25
CA TYR A 82 -1.60 -21.47 -12.95
C TYR A 82 -1.96 -21.38 -14.44
N ARG A 83 -2.05 -22.51 -15.14
CA ARG A 83 -2.44 -22.57 -16.56
C ARG A 83 -3.82 -21.97 -16.81
N GLU A 84 -4.79 -22.32 -15.97
CA GLU A 84 -6.16 -21.85 -16.14
C GLU A 84 -6.28 -20.37 -15.82
N LEU A 85 -5.61 -19.90 -14.76
CA LEU A 85 -5.58 -18.47 -14.42
C LEU A 85 -4.92 -17.65 -15.55
N ASP A 86 -3.83 -18.16 -16.13
CA ASP A 86 -3.17 -17.54 -17.28
C ASP A 86 -4.07 -17.48 -18.50
N ARG A 87 -4.76 -18.60 -18.81
CA ARG A 87 -5.70 -18.70 -19.92
C ARG A 87 -6.86 -17.72 -19.80
N GLN A 88 -7.46 -17.60 -18.61
CA GLN A 88 -8.55 -16.67 -18.34
C GLN A 88 -8.07 -15.21 -18.43
N ALA A 89 -6.87 -14.92 -17.90
CA ALA A 89 -6.27 -13.61 -18.02
C ALA A 89 -5.97 -13.24 -19.48
N ASN A 90 -5.50 -14.18 -20.31
CA ASN A 90 -5.27 -13.96 -21.74
C ASN A 90 -6.57 -13.66 -22.49
N ARG A 91 -7.65 -14.40 -22.18
CA ARG A 91 -8.99 -14.16 -22.75
C ARG A 91 -9.48 -12.75 -22.46
N LEU A 92 -9.44 -12.37 -21.20
CA LEU A 92 -9.91 -11.05 -20.78
C LEU A 92 -9.01 -9.93 -21.34
N ALA A 93 -7.68 -10.16 -21.41
CA ALA A 93 -6.76 -9.21 -22.03
C ALA A 93 -7.08 -8.98 -23.52
N ALA A 94 -7.43 -10.04 -24.27
CA ALA A 94 -7.88 -9.91 -25.66
C ALA A 94 -9.20 -9.11 -25.76
N ARG A 95 -10.12 -9.28 -24.80
CA ARG A 95 -11.35 -8.50 -24.75
C ARG A 95 -11.07 -7.03 -24.46
N LEU A 96 -10.15 -6.73 -23.54
CA LEU A 96 -9.69 -5.37 -23.24
C LEU A 96 -9.08 -4.70 -24.48
N ALA A 97 -8.20 -5.41 -25.20
CA ALA A 97 -7.61 -4.91 -26.45
C ALA A 97 -8.66 -4.61 -27.52
N ALA A 98 -9.71 -5.48 -27.64
CA ALA A 98 -10.82 -5.27 -28.56
C ALA A 98 -11.69 -4.05 -28.18
N LEU A 99 -11.74 -3.67 -26.89
CA LEU A 99 -12.36 -2.44 -26.39
C LEU A 99 -11.43 -1.21 -26.51
N GLY A 100 -10.28 -1.36 -27.15
CA GLY A 100 -9.36 -0.27 -27.44
C GLY A 100 -8.39 0.06 -26.29
N VAL A 101 -8.23 -0.81 -25.29
CA VAL A 101 -7.21 -0.65 -24.25
C VAL A 101 -5.83 -0.80 -24.87
N ARG A 102 -4.94 0.16 -24.61
CA ARG A 102 -3.57 0.25 -25.11
C ARG A 102 -2.56 0.25 -23.98
N THR A 103 -1.30 0.02 -24.32
CA THR A 103 -0.19 0.15 -23.36
C THR A 103 -0.12 1.58 -22.80
N GLY A 104 -0.13 1.68 -21.47
CA GLY A 104 -0.15 2.95 -20.74
C GLY A 104 -1.53 3.47 -20.38
N ASP A 105 -2.62 2.82 -20.86
CA ASP A 105 -3.98 3.12 -20.38
C ASP A 105 -4.17 2.63 -18.94
N THR A 106 -5.27 3.01 -18.32
CA THR A 106 -5.72 2.52 -17.03
C THR A 106 -7.01 1.73 -17.14
N VAL A 107 -7.13 0.69 -16.34
CA VAL A 107 -8.34 -0.16 -16.24
C VAL A 107 -8.75 -0.28 -14.78
N GLY A 108 -9.98 0.11 -14.48
CA GLY A 108 -10.55 -0.07 -13.14
C GLY A 108 -10.77 -1.55 -12.84
N VAL A 109 -10.32 -2.01 -11.67
CA VAL A 109 -10.65 -3.34 -11.14
C VAL A 109 -11.48 -3.12 -9.88
N PHE A 110 -12.79 -2.89 -10.09
CA PHE A 110 -13.75 -2.56 -9.05
C PHE A 110 -14.48 -3.84 -8.65
N ALA A 111 -13.85 -4.60 -7.77
CA ALA A 111 -14.34 -5.92 -7.41
C ALA A 111 -14.09 -6.24 -5.94
N SER A 112 -14.89 -7.12 -5.39
CA SER A 112 -14.57 -7.77 -4.12
C SER A 112 -13.55 -8.90 -4.33
N ARG A 113 -12.89 -9.31 -3.23
CA ARG A 113 -11.94 -10.43 -3.25
C ARG A 113 -12.56 -11.66 -3.90
N SER A 114 -11.91 -12.16 -4.95
CA SER A 114 -12.40 -13.31 -5.72
C SER A 114 -11.36 -13.77 -6.74
N ILE A 115 -11.53 -14.97 -7.30
CA ILE A 115 -10.74 -15.43 -8.44
C ILE A 115 -10.94 -14.50 -9.67
N PRO A 116 -12.17 -14.06 -10.03
CA PRO A 116 -12.34 -13.07 -11.10
C PRO A 116 -11.57 -11.76 -10.90
N MET A 117 -11.44 -11.26 -9.67
CA MET A 117 -10.58 -10.11 -9.38
C MET A 117 -9.12 -10.36 -9.79
N LEU A 118 -8.57 -11.54 -9.51
CA LEU A 118 -7.19 -11.90 -9.89
C LEU A 118 -7.04 -11.98 -11.41
N VAL A 119 -8.04 -12.55 -12.11
CA VAL A 119 -8.10 -12.55 -13.58
C VAL A 119 -8.11 -11.13 -14.12
N GLY A 120 -8.90 -10.24 -13.54
CA GLY A 120 -8.98 -8.82 -13.92
C GLY A 120 -7.64 -8.09 -13.78
N ILE A 121 -6.95 -8.27 -12.67
CA ILE A 121 -5.61 -7.68 -12.42
C ILE A 121 -4.61 -8.18 -13.47
N LEU A 122 -4.48 -9.49 -13.63
CA LEU A 122 -3.51 -10.09 -14.57
C LEU A 122 -3.84 -9.75 -16.04
N ALA A 123 -5.10 -9.74 -16.41
CA ALA A 123 -5.54 -9.39 -17.76
C ALA A 123 -5.20 -7.93 -18.10
N THR A 124 -5.42 -7.02 -17.16
CA THR A 124 -5.05 -5.60 -17.32
C THR A 124 -3.55 -5.45 -17.58
N LEU A 125 -2.71 -6.08 -16.77
CA LEU A 125 -1.26 -6.05 -16.94
C LEU A 125 -0.80 -6.69 -18.26
N LYS A 126 -1.46 -7.77 -18.68
CA LYS A 126 -1.18 -8.45 -19.98
C LYS A 126 -1.62 -7.62 -21.18
N ALA A 127 -2.63 -6.75 -21.04
CA ALA A 127 -3.02 -5.79 -22.05
C ALA A 127 -2.08 -4.56 -22.11
N GLY A 128 -1.09 -4.48 -21.22
CA GLY A 128 -0.14 -3.36 -21.13
C GLY A 128 -0.67 -2.16 -20.35
N ALA A 129 -1.80 -2.29 -19.66
CA ALA A 129 -2.42 -1.22 -18.89
C ALA A 129 -2.10 -1.33 -17.40
N ALA A 130 -2.20 -0.21 -16.68
CA ALA A 130 -2.14 -0.17 -15.23
C ALA A 130 -3.52 -0.47 -14.62
N TYR A 131 -3.59 -1.32 -13.59
CA TYR A 131 -4.85 -1.55 -12.91
C TYR A 131 -5.10 -0.51 -11.81
N VAL A 132 -6.38 -0.13 -11.66
CA VAL A 132 -6.86 0.81 -10.63
C VAL A 132 -7.83 0.04 -9.73
N PRO A 133 -7.38 -0.46 -8.57
CA PRO A 133 -8.21 -1.33 -7.75
C PRO A 133 -9.12 -0.56 -6.80
N GLN A 134 -10.37 -1.02 -6.67
CA GLN A 134 -11.31 -0.58 -5.64
C GLN A 134 -12.13 -1.77 -5.11
N ASP A 135 -12.35 -1.83 -3.79
CA ASP A 135 -13.27 -2.81 -3.20
C ASP A 135 -14.69 -2.20 -3.16
N VAL A 136 -15.55 -2.64 -4.05
CA VAL A 136 -16.93 -2.14 -4.20
C VAL A 136 -17.81 -2.32 -2.96
N ARG A 137 -17.40 -3.15 -2.00
CA ARG A 137 -18.12 -3.31 -0.72
C ARG A 137 -17.77 -2.21 0.29
N VAL A 138 -16.72 -1.45 0.02
CA VAL A 138 -16.15 -0.45 0.95
C VAL A 138 -16.24 0.94 0.37
N ALA A 139 -15.96 1.08 -0.94
CA ALA A 139 -15.94 2.37 -1.62
C ALA A 139 -17.36 2.83 -1.98
N PRO A 140 -17.80 4.02 -1.55
CA PRO A 140 -19.05 4.61 -2.00
C PRO A 140 -19.10 4.82 -3.52
N ALA A 141 -20.28 4.81 -4.11
CA ALA A 141 -20.46 5.03 -5.56
C ALA A 141 -19.86 6.37 -6.04
N ALA A 142 -19.90 7.40 -5.20
CA ALA A 142 -19.28 8.70 -5.48
C ALA A 142 -17.75 8.57 -5.63
N GLN A 143 -17.11 7.85 -4.72
CA GLN A 143 -15.67 7.59 -4.78
C GLN A 143 -15.29 6.74 -6.00
N LEU A 144 -16.09 5.70 -6.33
CA LEU A 144 -15.85 4.87 -7.52
C LEU A 144 -15.89 5.72 -8.80
N ARG A 145 -16.86 6.65 -8.91
CA ARG A 145 -16.92 7.60 -10.03
C ARG A 145 -15.69 8.50 -10.08
N GLN A 146 -15.33 9.08 -8.95
CA GLN A 146 -14.21 10.00 -8.83
C GLN A 146 -12.88 9.33 -9.20
N VAL A 147 -12.64 8.13 -8.68
CA VAL A 147 -11.43 7.34 -8.97
C VAL A 147 -11.37 6.96 -10.45
N ALA A 148 -12.46 6.45 -11.02
CA ALA A 148 -12.49 6.05 -12.43
C ALA A 148 -12.28 7.25 -13.38
N SER A 149 -12.85 8.40 -13.04
CA SER A 149 -12.69 9.64 -13.80
C SER A 149 -11.27 10.20 -13.67
N ALA A 150 -10.74 10.31 -12.44
CA ALA A 150 -9.39 10.83 -12.19
C ALA A 150 -8.31 9.94 -12.81
N ALA A 151 -8.49 8.61 -12.76
CA ALA A 151 -7.60 7.67 -13.43
C ALA A 151 -7.85 7.58 -14.95
N ARG A 152 -8.86 8.26 -15.51
CA ARG A 152 -9.25 8.16 -16.92
C ARG A 152 -9.45 6.71 -17.35
N CYS A 153 -10.09 5.88 -16.50
CA CYS A 153 -10.28 4.47 -16.79
C CYS A 153 -11.02 4.28 -18.10
N ARG A 154 -10.44 3.53 -19.03
CA ARG A 154 -11.06 3.20 -20.32
C ARG A 154 -12.13 2.11 -20.17
N VAL A 155 -11.89 1.17 -19.26
CA VAL A 155 -12.81 0.07 -18.93
C VAL A 155 -12.79 -0.11 -17.41
N VAL A 156 -13.94 -0.51 -16.85
CA VAL A 156 -14.05 -0.98 -15.47
C VAL A 156 -14.42 -2.46 -15.46
N LEU A 157 -13.58 -3.25 -14.83
CA LEU A 157 -13.78 -4.68 -14.57
C LEU A 157 -14.45 -4.85 -13.20
N THR A 158 -15.48 -5.68 -13.16
CA THR A 158 -16.21 -6.03 -11.93
C THR A 158 -16.68 -7.49 -12.02
N THR A 159 -17.59 -7.92 -11.17
CA THR A 159 -18.26 -9.21 -11.28
C THR A 159 -19.75 -9.00 -11.53
N SER A 160 -20.46 -10.00 -12.06
CA SER A 160 -21.92 -9.95 -12.24
C SER A 160 -22.63 -9.59 -10.94
N ALA A 161 -22.19 -10.17 -9.82
CA ALA A 161 -22.75 -9.90 -8.49
C ALA A 161 -22.54 -8.46 -7.98
N THR A 162 -21.61 -7.71 -8.55
CA THR A 162 -21.28 -6.33 -8.12
C THR A 162 -21.46 -5.29 -9.21
N LEU A 163 -21.99 -5.68 -10.37
CA LEU A 163 -22.16 -4.80 -11.53
C LEU A 163 -23.04 -3.57 -11.22
N ASP A 164 -24.11 -3.76 -10.46
CA ASP A 164 -25.04 -2.69 -10.07
C ASP A 164 -24.44 -1.73 -9.03
N ALA A 165 -23.47 -2.19 -8.24
CA ALA A 165 -22.75 -1.35 -7.28
C ALA A 165 -21.73 -0.43 -7.97
N VAL A 166 -21.30 -0.76 -9.19
CA VAL A 166 -20.39 0.08 -9.98
C VAL A 166 -21.21 1.09 -10.78
N PRO A 167 -21.07 2.39 -10.52
CA PRO A 167 -21.85 3.40 -11.22
C PRO A 167 -21.54 3.42 -12.72
N ALA A 168 -22.54 3.70 -13.53
CA ALA A 168 -22.35 3.97 -14.95
C ALA A 168 -21.54 5.26 -15.14
N LEU A 169 -20.56 5.21 -16.04
CA LEU A 169 -19.69 6.33 -16.39
C LEU A 169 -19.77 6.57 -17.89
N PRO A 170 -19.99 7.82 -18.34
CA PRO A 170 -20.05 8.13 -19.76
C PRO A 170 -18.77 7.69 -20.49
N GLY A 171 -18.93 6.92 -21.57
CA GLY A 171 -17.80 6.47 -22.39
C GLY A 171 -16.91 5.37 -21.79
N VAL A 172 -17.23 4.87 -20.60
CA VAL A 172 -16.46 3.80 -19.92
C VAL A 172 -17.27 2.50 -19.97
N ALA A 173 -16.70 1.48 -20.60
CA ALA A 173 -17.31 0.15 -20.62
C ALA A 173 -17.19 -0.53 -19.25
N ARG A 174 -18.26 -1.24 -18.83
CA ARG A 174 -18.21 -2.11 -17.65
C ARG A 174 -18.28 -3.56 -18.09
N LEU A 175 -17.39 -4.41 -17.58
CA LEU A 175 -17.32 -5.84 -17.88
C LEU A 175 -17.44 -6.67 -16.62
N ALA A 176 -18.32 -7.66 -16.62
CA ALA A 176 -18.38 -8.72 -15.64
C ALA A 176 -17.33 -9.80 -15.98
N VAL A 177 -16.26 -9.89 -15.18
CA VAL A 177 -15.14 -10.79 -15.44
C VAL A 177 -15.56 -12.25 -15.37
N ASP A 178 -16.42 -12.61 -14.42
CA ASP A 178 -16.97 -13.95 -14.25
C ASP A 178 -17.81 -14.40 -15.45
N GLU A 179 -18.54 -13.50 -16.09
CA GLU A 179 -19.27 -13.79 -17.34
C GLU A 179 -18.30 -14.07 -18.48
N VAL A 180 -17.25 -13.24 -18.65
CA VAL A 180 -16.19 -13.49 -19.65
C VAL A 180 -15.48 -14.81 -19.39
N MET A 181 -15.24 -15.18 -18.12
CA MET A 181 -14.65 -16.47 -17.76
C MET A 181 -15.55 -17.66 -18.12
N ALA A 182 -16.86 -17.50 -18.05
CA ALA A 182 -17.85 -18.54 -18.34
C ALA A 182 -18.14 -18.72 -19.84
N GLU A 183 -17.76 -17.77 -20.70
CA GLU A 183 -17.94 -17.90 -22.14
C GLU A 183 -17.30 -19.18 -22.68
N PRO A 184 -17.95 -19.94 -23.60
CA PRO A 184 -17.35 -21.11 -24.24
C PRO A 184 -16.10 -20.71 -25.03
N LEU A 185 -15.07 -21.56 -24.97
CA LEU A 185 -13.89 -21.37 -25.82
C LEU A 185 -14.18 -21.81 -27.26
N PRO A 186 -13.78 -21.02 -28.25
CA PRO A 186 -13.77 -21.48 -29.61
C PRO A 186 -12.89 -22.73 -29.75
N PRO A 187 -13.38 -23.81 -30.41
CA PRO A 187 -12.60 -25.01 -30.58
C PRO A 187 -11.27 -24.73 -31.27
N GLY A 188 -10.19 -25.34 -30.78
CA GLY A 188 -8.85 -25.28 -31.39
C GLY A 188 -8.07 -23.96 -31.23
N ARG A 189 -8.56 -22.98 -30.50
CA ARG A 189 -7.81 -21.75 -30.20
C ARG A 189 -7.04 -21.84 -28.87
N HIS A 190 -5.71 -21.87 -28.97
CA HIS A 190 -4.86 -21.48 -27.83
C HIS A 190 -4.95 -19.98 -27.63
N LEU A 191 -5.55 -19.54 -26.52
CA LEU A 191 -5.61 -18.12 -26.18
C LEU A 191 -4.23 -17.69 -25.66
N THR A 192 -3.42 -17.11 -26.54
CA THR A 192 -2.23 -16.35 -26.16
C THR A 192 -2.66 -14.96 -25.70
N ALA A 193 -1.86 -14.33 -24.85
CA ALA A 193 -2.06 -12.91 -24.55
C ALA A 193 -2.02 -12.10 -25.84
N PRO A 194 -2.86 -11.06 -25.99
CA PRO A 194 -2.73 -10.13 -27.10
C PRO A 194 -1.31 -9.55 -27.07
N VAL A 195 -0.76 -9.31 -28.26
CA VAL A 195 0.49 -8.55 -28.35
C VAL A 195 0.11 -7.09 -28.09
N PRO A 196 0.64 -6.46 -27.04
CA PRO A 196 0.42 -5.04 -26.80
C PRO A 196 0.88 -4.22 -28.01
N ASP A 197 0.28 -3.05 -28.23
CA ASP A 197 0.62 -2.14 -29.34
C ASP A 197 2.09 -1.69 -29.32
N ARG A 198 2.74 -1.74 -28.18
CA ARG A 198 4.19 -1.65 -27.98
C ARG A 198 4.63 -2.54 -26.81
N PRO A 199 5.91 -2.91 -26.74
CA PRO A 199 6.44 -3.64 -25.58
C PRO A 199 6.23 -2.88 -24.28
N VAL A 200 5.77 -3.57 -23.24
CA VAL A 200 5.65 -3.01 -21.88
C VAL A 200 7.05 -2.81 -21.28
N ARG A 201 7.35 -1.59 -20.87
CA ARG A 201 8.64 -1.18 -20.30
C ARG A 201 8.63 -1.25 -18.77
N PRO A 202 9.80 -1.28 -18.10
CA PRO A 202 9.86 -1.15 -16.65
C PRO A 202 9.18 0.10 -16.10
N ASP A 203 9.24 1.21 -16.85
CA ASP A 203 8.69 2.51 -16.46
C ASP A 203 7.18 2.64 -16.71
N ASP A 204 6.57 1.69 -17.42
CA ASP A 204 5.12 1.69 -17.61
C ASP A 204 4.42 1.38 -16.29
N GLY A 205 3.23 2.00 -16.09
CA GLY A 205 2.42 1.80 -14.90
C GLY A 205 2.01 0.35 -14.69
N CYS A 206 2.23 -0.16 -13.51
CA CYS A 206 1.70 -1.44 -13.04
C CYS A 206 0.34 -1.25 -12.39
N TYR A 207 0.25 -0.27 -11.48
CA TYR A 207 -1.02 0.10 -10.86
C TYR A 207 -1.06 1.60 -10.52
N VAL A 208 -2.29 2.11 -10.38
CA VAL A 208 -2.55 3.42 -9.81
C VAL A 208 -3.39 3.24 -8.55
N LEU A 209 -2.83 3.61 -7.39
CA LEU A 209 -3.52 3.54 -6.11
C LEU A 209 -3.90 4.94 -5.64
N PHE A 210 -5.16 5.08 -5.24
CA PHE A 210 -5.67 6.36 -4.77
C PHE A 210 -5.50 6.47 -3.25
N THR A 211 -4.74 7.47 -2.84
CA THR A 211 -4.57 7.86 -1.44
C THR A 211 -5.47 9.04 -1.11
N SER A 212 -5.84 9.20 0.16
CA SER A 212 -6.56 10.39 0.61
C SER A 212 -5.76 11.65 0.31
N GLY A 213 -6.42 12.67 -0.22
CA GLY A 213 -5.82 14.01 -0.44
C GLY A 213 -6.35 15.01 0.58
N THR A 214 -5.55 15.99 0.96
CA THR A 214 -5.91 17.04 1.93
C THR A 214 -7.13 17.88 1.51
N THR A 215 -7.39 17.97 0.21
CA THR A 215 -8.53 18.71 -0.37
C THR A 215 -9.80 17.87 -0.50
N GLY A 216 -9.82 16.64 0.04
CA GLY A 216 -10.94 15.70 -0.15
C GLY A 216 -10.94 14.99 -1.51
N THR A 217 -10.09 15.41 -2.46
CA THR A 217 -9.90 14.72 -3.74
C THR A 217 -8.79 13.69 -3.60
N PRO A 218 -9.05 12.40 -3.87
CA PRO A 218 -8.01 11.37 -3.79
C PRO A 218 -6.91 11.60 -4.82
N ASN A 219 -5.64 11.39 -4.42
CA ASN A 219 -4.48 11.46 -5.31
C ASN A 219 -4.11 10.07 -5.82
N GLY A 220 -4.04 9.90 -7.12
CA GLY A 220 -3.63 8.65 -7.76
C GLY A 220 -2.11 8.55 -7.83
N VAL A 221 -1.52 7.59 -7.12
CA VAL A 221 -0.07 7.32 -7.16
C VAL A 221 0.19 6.28 -8.24
N THR A 222 1.00 6.62 -9.24
CA THR A 222 1.38 5.72 -10.32
C THR A 222 2.64 4.95 -9.95
N VAL A 223 2.50 3.65 -9.78
CA VAL A 223 3.62 2.73 -9.48
C VAL A 223 3.94 1.90 -10.71
N THR A 224 5.22 1.83 -11.07
CA THR A 224 5.68 1.19 -12.31
C THR A 224 5.96 -0.30 -12.13
N HIS A 225 6.07 -1.02 -13.25
CA HIS A 225 6.50 -2.43 -13.23
C HIS A 225 7.91 -2.60 -12.65
N GLY A 226 8.82 -1.67 -12.92
CA GLY A 226 10.17 -1.67 -12.36
C GLY A 226 10.18 -1.52 -10.85
N ASN A 227 9.38 -0.59 -10.32
CA ASN A 227 9.22 -0.42 -8.87
C ASN A 227 8.73 -1.71 -8.20
N VAL A 228 7.66 -2.31 -8.75
CA VAL A 228 7.05 -3.52 -8.19
C VAL A 228 8.00 -4.72 -8.30
N ALA A 229 8.68 -4.90 -9.43
CA ALA A 229 9.66 -5.97 -9.62
C ALA A 229 10.83 -5.82 -8.63
N ASN A 230 11.26 -4.58 -8.35
CA ASN A 230 12.35 -4.31 -7.41
C ASN A 230 12.04 -4.86 -6.01
N ILE A 231 10.83 -4.66 -5.48
CA ILE A 231 10.48 -5.17 -4.14
C ILE A 231 10.04 -6.64 -4.18
N LEU A 232 9.17 -7.03 -5.12
CA LEU A 232 8.52 -8.34 -5.08
C LEU A 232 9.38 -9.50 -5.58
N LEU A 233 10.41 -9.22 -6.40
CA LEU A 233 11.28 -10.24 -6.99
C LEU A 233 12.69 -10.22 -6.41
N THR A 234 12.95 -9.43 -5.36
CA THR A 234 14.24 -9.37 -4.66
C THR A 234 14.08 -9.69 -3.17
N THR A 235 15.08 -10.32 -2.57
CA THR A 235 15.09 -10.63 -1.13
C THR A 235 15.51 -9.37 -0.33
N PRO A 236 14.83 -9.02 0.78
CA PRO A 236 13.82 -9.81 1.50
C PRO A 236 12.37 -9.57 1.08
N GLY A 237 12.08 -8.68 0.12
CA GLY A 237 10.72 -8.33 -0.27
C GLY A 237 9.92 -9.48 -0.91
N ASP A 238 10.61 -10.47 -1.49
CA ASP A 238 10.01 -11.72 -1.98
C ASP A 238 9.48 -12.63 -0.85
N LEU A 239 9.79 -12.31 0.44
CA LEU A 239 9.40 -13.07 1.64
C LEU A 239 9.70 -14.58 1.55
N GLY A 240 10.60 -15.01 0.68
CA GLY A 240 10.92 -16.40 0.42
C GLY A 240 9.76 -17.19 -0.22
N ILE A 241 8.85 -16.49 -0.89
CA ILE A 241 7.75 -17.11 -1.65
C ILE A 241 8.32 -17.87 -2.84
N ARG A 242 7.82 -19.10 -3.03
CA ARG A 242 8.23 -20.02 -4.10
C ARG A 242 7.17 -21.10 -4.29
N PRO A 243 7.25 -21.95 -5.32
CA PRO A 243 6.33 -23.08 -5.49
C PRO A 243 6.17 -23.92 -4.22
N GLY A 244 4.93 -24.23 -3.86
CA GLY A 244 4.55 -24.94 -2.64
C GLY A 244 4.35 -24.04 -1.40
N ARG A 245 4.70 -22.74 -1.44
CA ARG A 245 4.37 -21.78 -0.39
C ARG A 245 2.99 -21.18 -0.60
N ARG A 246 2.29 -20.97 0.51
CA ARG A 246 0.92 -20.42 0.55
C ARG A 246 0.95 -19.04 1.18
N VAL A 247 0.35 -18.06 0.53
CA VAL A 247 0.28 -16.67 0.98
C VAL A 247 -1.16 -16.31 1.30
N ALA A 248 -1.40 -15.77 2.48
CA ALA A 248 -2.73 -15.28 2.85
C ALA A 248 -3.01 -13.93 2.17
N GLN A 249 -4.13 -13.79 1.45
CA GLN A 249 -4.63 -12.51 0.94
C GLN A 249 -5.67 -11.96 1.92
N LEU A 250 -5.25 -11.09 2.81
CA LEU A 250 -6.04 -10.57 3.94
C LEU A 250 -6.50 -9.14 3.71
N LEU A 251 -5.71 -8.34 3.01
CA LEU A 251 -5.83 -6.90 2.95
C LEU A 251 -6.79 -6.45 1.83
N ASN A 252 -7.22 -5.21 1.90
CA ASN A 252 -8.10 -4.63 0.88
C ASN A 252 -7.28 -4.31 -0.39
N VAL A 253 -7.82 -4.68 -1.55
CA VAL A 253 -7.17 -4.54 -2.85
C VAL A 253 -6.82 -3.09 -3.22
N ALA A 254 -7.52 -2.11 -2.65
CA ALA A 254 -7.28 -0.69 -2.86
C ALA A 254 -6.00 -0.17 -2.15
N PHE A 255 -5.21 -1.04 -1.51
CA PHE A 255 -3.97 -0.69 -0.83
C PHE A 255 -2.81 -1.52 -1.36
N ASP A 256 -1.62 -0.92 -1.35
CA ASP A 256 -0.40 -1.48 -1.93
C ASP A 256 0.10 -2.77 -1.26
N MET A 257 -0.13 -2.94 0.04
CA MET A 257 0.18 -4.20 0.71
C MET A 257 -0.62 -5.39 0.15
N ALA A 258 -1.82 -5.16 -0.41
CA ALA A 258 -2.55 -6.20 -1.12
C ALA A 258 -1.88 -6.57 -2.46
N ALA A 259 -1.21 -5.62 -3.12
CA ALA A 259 -0.35 -5.93 -4.26
C ALA A 259 0.84 -6.81 -3.84
N TRP A 260 1.41 -6.59 -2.65
CA TRP A 260 2.43 -7.50 -2.10
C TRP A 260 1.91 -8.91 -1.93
N GLU A 261 0.71 -9.08 -1.35
CA GLU A 261 0.06 -10.40 -1.21
C GLU A 261 -0.19 -11.06 -2.57
N ILE A 262 -0.85 -10.34 -3.48
CA ILE A 262 -1.35 -10.88 -4.76
C ILE A 262 -0.21 -11.07 -5.76
N LEU A 263 0.45 -9.97 -6.13
CA LEU A 263 1.48 -9.98 -7.16
C LEU A 263 2.75 -10.68 -6.66
N GLY A 264 3.13 -10.45 -5.39
CA GLY A 264 4.25 -11.14 -4.76
C GLY A 264 4.07 -12.65 -4.71
N CYS A 265 2.86 -13.13 -4.42
CA CYS A 265 2.55 -14.55 -4.45
C CYS A 265 2.65 -15.13 -5.86
N LEU A 266 1.88 -14.57 -6.78
CA LEU A 266 1.71 -15.14 -8.13
C LEU A 266 2.98 -15.03 -8.98
N ALA A 267 3.74 -13.94 -8.85
CA ALA A 267 4.99 -13.74 -9.57
C ALA A 267 6.17 -14.60 -9.04
N ASN A 268 6.03 -15.19 -7.85
CA ASN A 268 7.02 -16.11 -7.27
C ASN A 268 6.56 -17.59 -7.24
N GLY A 269 5.46 -17.94 -7.90
CA GLY A 269 5.00 -19.33 -8.03
C GLY A 269 4.28 -19.88 -6.80
N GLY A 270 3.84 -19.02 -5.87
CA GLY A 270 3.10 -19.40 -4.66
C GLY A 270 1.63 -19.71 -4.91
N THR A 271 0.94 -20.18 -3.88
CA THR A 271 -0.53 -20.35 -3.87
C THR A 271 -1.17 -19.26 -3.03
N LEU A 272 -2.02 -18.44 -3.62
CA LEU A 272 -2.74 -17.37 -2.94
C LEU A 272 -4.01 -17.89 -2.27
N LEU A 273 -4.12 -17.69 -0.97
CA LEU A 273 -5.32 -18.00 -0.20
C LEU A 273 -6.17 -16.74 -0.05
N VAL A 274 -7.14 -16.57 -0.93
CA VAL A 274 -8.06 -15.44 -0.86
C VAL A 274 -8.99 -15.63 0.33
N ARG A 275 -8.95 -14.68 1.28
CA ARG A 275 -9.69 -14.82 2.52
C ARG A 275 -11.20 -14.74 2.33
N ASP A 276 -11.87 -15.47 3.18
CA ASP A 276 -13.27 -15.32 3.55
C ASP A 276 -13.43 -14.32 4.74
N ARG A 277 -14.42 -14.49 5.57
CA ARG A 277 -14.70 -13.66 6.75
C ARG A 277 -13.70 -13.88 7.90
N ASP A 278 -13.25 -15.11 8.10
CA ASP A 278 -12.34 -15.50 9.18
C ASP A 278 -10.87 -15.30 8.77
N LEU A 279 -10.25 -14.29 9.38
CA LEU A 279 -8.83 -13.98 9.19
C LEU A 279 -7.92 -15.11 9.70
N THR A 280 -8.23 -15.65 10.87
CA THR A 280 -7.42 -16.69 11.52
C THR A 280 -7.48 -18.00 10.73
N ALA A 281 -8.65 -18.40 10.25
CA ALA A 281 -8.78 -19.61 9.42
C ALA A 281 -8.00 -19.51 8.11
N THR A 282 -7.92 -18.34 7.49
CA THR A 282 -7.09 -18.13 6.29
C THR A 282 -5.61 -18.15 6.64
N ALA A 283 -5.18 -17.42 7.66
CA ALA A 283 -3.79 -17.34 8.10
C ALA A 283 -3.23 -18.70 8.56
N ALA A 284 -4.03 -19.50 9.27
CA ALA A 284 -3.65 -20.84 9.72
C ALA A 284 -3.25 -21.80 8.59
N ARG A 285 -3.75 -21.55 7.37
CA ARG A 285 -3.46 -22.35 6.17
C ARG A 285 -2.26 -21.81 5.37
N ALA A 286 -1.74 -20.64 5.74
CA ALA A 286 -0.67 -19.95 5.01
C ALA A 286 0.72 -20.21 5.59
N ASP A 287 1.75 -20.10 4.74
CA ASP A 287 3.16 -20.06 5.13
C ASP A 287 3.64 -18.61 5.35
N VAL A 288 3.03 -17.66 4.62
CA VAL A 288 3.38 -16.23 4.63
C VAL A 288 2.13 -15.40 4.93
N VAL A 289 2.27 -14.48 5.87
CA VAL A 289 1.23 -13.50 6.24
C VAL A 289 1.79 -12.10 6.09
N ILE A 290 1.11 -11.28 5.30
CA ILE A 290 1.35 -9.84 5.17
C ILE A 290 0.13 -9.15 5.78
N ALA A 291 0.33 -8.22 6.72
CA ALA A 291 -0.78 -7.60 7.43
C ALA A 291 -0.40 -6.21 7.96
N THR A 292 -1.40 -5.38 8.25
CA THR A 292 -1.17 -4.28 9.17
C THR A 292 -1.13 -4.81 10.61
N PRO A 293 -0.46 -4.15 11.56
CA PRO A 293 -0.51 -4.50 12.98
C PRO A 293 -1.94 -4.69 13.51
N SER A 294 -2.88 -3.83 13.12
CA SER A 294 -4.30 -3.95 13.50
C SER A 294 -4.96 -5.23 12.98
N VAL A 295 -4.67 -5.64 11.76
CA VAL A 295 -5.17 -6.90 11.18
C VAL A 295 -4.49 -8.10 11.86
N LEU A 296 -3.17 -8.06 12.03
CA LEU A 296 -2.40 -9.12 12.67
C LEU A 296 -2.82 -9.34 14.12
N GLY A 297 -3.15 -8.26 14.85
CA GLY A 297 -3.64 -8.33 16.24
C GLY A 297 -4.98 -9.07 16.41
N ARG A 298 -5.73 -9.26 15.32
CA ARG A 298 -7.00 -10.01 15.28
C ARG A 298 -6.82 -11.49 14.95
N ILE A 299 -5.60 -11.92 14.63
CA ILE A 299 -5.27 -13.30 14.26
C ILE A 299 -4.64 -13.97 15.48
N ASP A 300 -5.12 -15.15 15.82
CA ASP A 300 -4.54 -15.96 16.90
C ASP A 300 -3.29 -16.69 16.41
N PRO A 301 -2.07 -16.32 16.88
CA PRO A 301 -0.84 -16.98 16.46
C PRO A 301 -0.74 -18.44 16.90
N GLY A 302 -1.45 -18.84 17.97
CA GLY A 302 -1.50 -20.22 18.46
C GLY A 302 -2.23 -21.18 17.53
N ARG A 303 -3.01 -20.65 16.57
CA ARG A 303 -3.69 -21.42 15.53
C ARG A 303 -2.97 -21.39 14.19
N CYS A 304 -1.80 -20.75 14.12
CA CYS A 304 -1.08 -20.45 12.88
C CYS A 304 0.29 -21.16 12.82
N ASP A 305 0.36 -22.44 13.18
CA ASP A 305 1.62 -23.21 13.24
C ASP A 305 2.32 -23.36 11.89
N ARG A 306 1.58 -23.24 10.80
CA ARG A 306 2.11 -23.28 9.44
C ARG A 306 2.84 -22.01 9.06
N VAL A 307 2.51 -20.85 9.62
CA VAL A 307 3.11 -19.56 9.28
C VAL A 307 4.58 -19.56 9.64
N ARG A 308 5.42 -19.24 8.66
CA ARG A 308 6.90 -19.15 8.76
C ARG A 308 7.40 -17.73 8.64
N VAL A 309 6.70 -16.89 7.87
CA VAL A 309 7.09 -15.51 7.61
C VAL A 309 5.91 -14.59 7.86
N VAL A 310 6.14 -13.53 8.60
CA VAL A 310 5.20 -12.44 8.84
C VAL A 310 5.85 -11.13 8.45
N ALA A 311 5.17 -10.31 7.65
CA ALA A 311 5.57 -8.95 7.35
C ALA A 311 4.46 -7.98 7.76
N VAL A 312 4.80 -6.94 8.51
CA VAL A 312 3.84 -5.89 8.90
C VAL A 312 4.32 -4.53 8.40
N ALA A 313 3.35 -3.73 7.97
CA ALA A 313 3.56 -2.33 7.61
C ALA A 313 2.26 -1.52 7.78
N GLY A 314 2.32 -0.22 7.50
CA GLY A 314 1.16 0.66 7.44
C GLY A 314 0.75 1.27 8.78
N GLU A 315 1.22 0.77 9.90
CA GLU A 315 0.97 1.30 11.25
C GLU A 315 2.19 1.07 12.15
N PRO A 316 2.36 1.84 13.24
CA PRO A 316 3.32 1.49 14.28
C PRO A 316 3.02 0.09 14.85
N CYS A 317 3.99 -0.79 14.86
CA CYS A 317 3.81 -2.14 15.37
C CYS A 317 4.04 -2.17 16.90
N PRO A 318 3.06 -2.59 17.71
CA PRO A 318 3.27 -2.78 19.14
C PRO A 318 4.30 -3.88 19.42
N ARG A 319 5.30 -3.59 20.27
CA ARG A 319 6.34 -4.57 20.64
C ARG A 319 5.78 -5.92 21.10
N PRO A 320 4.75 -5.98 22.00
CA PRO A 320 4.19 -7.27 22.43
C PRO A 320 3.60 -8.09 21.28
N LEU A 321 3.05 -7.42 20.25
CA LEU A 321 2.56 -8.09 19.05
C LEU A 321 3.72 -8.64 18.22
N ALA A 322 4.77 -7.83 17.99
CA ALA A 322 5.96 -8.25 17.27
C ALA A 322 6.65 -9.43 17.94
N ASP A 323 6.91 -9.36 19.26
CA ASP A 323 7.56 -10.42 20.03
C ASP A 323 6.77 -11.73 19.96
N ARG A 324 5.45 -11.67 20.12
CA ARG A 324 4.58 -12.84 20.05
C ARG A 324 4.62 -13.53 18.69
N TRP A 325 4.61 -12.76 17.60
CA TRP A 325 4.63 -13.32 16.24
C TRP A 325 6.04 -13.69 15.76
N ALA A 326 7.09 -13.07 16.30
CA ALA A 326 8.48 -13.39 15.99
C ALA A 326 8.95 -14.70 16.66
N ALA A 327 8.22 -15.21 17.66
CA ALA A 327 8.54 -16.48 18.31
C ALA A 327 8.45 -17.65 17.31
N GLY A 328 9.61 -18.19 16.93
CA GLY A 328 9.73 -19.29 15.97
C GLY A 328 9.43 -18.95 14.50
N ARG A 329 9.32 -17.67 14.14
CA ARG A 329 9.02 -17.19 12.78
C ARG A 329 9.96 -16.07 12.35
N LEU A 330 10.11 -15.90 11.04
CA LEU A 330 10.68 -14.65 10.50
C LEU A 330 9.63 -13.56 10.60
N PHE A 331 9.96 -12.49 11.32
CA PHE A 331 9.08 -11.34 11.47
C PHE A 331 9.76 -10.09 10.92
N TYR A 332 9.11 -9.42 9.98
CA TYR A 332 9.58 -8.16 9.41
C TYR A 332 8.65 -7.02 9.82
N ASN A 333 9.22 -5.98 10.43
CA ASN A 333 8.57 -4.67 10.61
C ASN A 333 9.04 -3.76 9.48
N CYS A 334 8.12 -3.32 8.65
CA CYS A 334 8.42 -2.64 7.40
C CYS A 334 7.80 -1.24 7.39
N CYS A 335 8.41 -0.33 6.64
CA CYS A 335 7.89 1.01 6.46
C CYS A 335 8.03 1.46 5.00
N GLY A 336 7.07 2.22 4.54
CA GLY A 336 7.03 2.88 3.25
C GLY A 336 5.63 3.43 2.96
N PRO A 337 5.49 4.64 2.41
CA PRO A 337 4.25 5.11 1.83
C PRO A 337 4.06 4.51 0.43
N THR A 338 2.86 4.61 -0.13
CA THR A 338 2.51 4.13 -1.47
C THR A 338 3.43 4.70 -2.55
N GLU A 339 3.86 5.94 -2.37
CA GLU A 339 4.78 6.67 -3.26
C GLU A 339 6.20 6.07 -3.30
N THR A 340 6.51 5.17 -2.35
CA THR A 340 7.77 4.40 -2.32
C THR A 340 7.53 2.90 -2.50
N THR A 341 6.45 2.54 -3.17
CA THR A 341 6.13 1.18 -3.63
C THR A 341 6.10 0.17 -2.50
N ILE A 342 4.99 0.15 -1.78
CA ILE A 342 4.69 -0.78 -0.69
C ILE A 342 5.55 -0.51 0.55
N VAL A 343 6.84 -0.86 0.52
CA VAL A 343 7.80 -0.61 1.59
C VAL A 343 9.20 -0.39 1.02
N ASN A 344 9.92 0.59 1.54
CA ASN A 344 11.29 0.88 1.16
C ASN A 344 12.30 0.57 2.26
N THR A 345 11.82 0.26 3.49
CA THR A 345 12.66 -0.24 4.58
C THR A 345 12.07 -1.47 5.23
N MET A 346 12.93 -2.37 5.71
CA MET A 346 12.53 -3.61 6.38
C MET A 346 13.47 -3.90 7.56
N HIS A 347 12.88 -4.21 8.72
CA HIS A 347 13.57 -4.67 9.92
C HIS A 347 13.21 -6.11 10.22
N ARG A 348 14.20 -7.00 10.35
CA ARG A 348 13.98 -8.35 10.85
C ARG A 348 13.99 -8.34 12.36
N HIS A 349 12.81 -8.36 12.97
CA HIS A 349 12.67 -8.35 14.41
C HIS A 349 12.96 -9.72 15.04
N ARG A 350 13.61 -9.71 16.21
CA ARG A 350 13.80 -10.87 17.10
C ARG A 350 13.21 -10.53 18.47
N PRO A 351 12.55 -11.48 19.16
CA PRO A 351 12.00 -11.23 20.48
C PRO A 351 13.05 -10.62 21.43
N GLY A 352 12.65 -9.58 22.16
CA GLY A 352 13.53 -8.82 23.05
C GLY A 352 14.49 -7.82 22.37
N GLY A 353 14.64 -7.87 21.05
CA GLY A 353 15.46 -6.94 20.28
C GLY A 353 14.83 -5.54 20.13
N ALA A 354 15.55 -4.58 19.58
CA ALA A 354 14.98 -3.30 19.20
C ALA A 354 13.89 -3.52 18.14
N LEU A 355 12.83 -2.72 18.19
CA LEU A 355 11.79 -2.71 17.15
C LEU A 355 11.90 -1.39 16.39
N THR A 356 12.57 -1.43 15.26
CA THR A 356 12.81 -0.30 14.35
C THR A 356 12.06 -0.51 13.05
N ILE A 357 12.23 0.40 12.08
CA ILE A 357 11.77 0.18 10.71
C ILE A 357 12.89 -0.35 9.79
N GLY A 358 14.07 -0.60 10.34
CA GLY A 358 15.17 -1.32 9.71
C GLY A 358 16.04 -0.49 8.78
N ARG A 359 16.32 -1.08 7.62
CA ARG A 359 17.24 -0.54 6.61
C ARG A 359 16.58 -0.49 5.24
N PRO A 360 17.11 0.32 4.31
CA PRO A 360 16.60 0.35 2.95
C PRO A 360 16.63 -1.05 2.30
N THR A 361 15.54 -1.38 1.62
CA THR A 361 15.45 -2.60 0.81
C THR A 361 16.35 -2.51 -0.44
N PRO A 362 16.62 -3.60 -1.17
CA PRO A 362 17.53 -3.59 -2.31
C PRO A 362 17.24 -2.49 -3.32
N ASN A 363 18.31 -1.84 -3.81
CA ASN A 363 18.30 -0.76 -4.80
C ASN A 363 17.60 0.53 -4.35
N ASN A 364 17.24 0.64 -3.07
CA ASN A 364 16.58 1.81 -2.49
C ASN A 364 17.55 2.59 -1.60
N THR A 365 17.22 3.86 -1.40
CA THR A 365 17.94 4.73 -0.47
C THR A 365 16.96 5.38 0.50
N VAL A 366 17.46 5.70 1.69
CA VAL A 366 16.76 6.55 2.66
C VAL A 366 17.73 7.58 3.20
N TYR A 367 17.32 8.83 3.18
CA TYR A 367 18.07 9.95 3.73
C TYR A 367 17.32 10.51 4.92
N VAL A 368 18.05 10.88 5.98
CA VAL A 368 17.51 11.69 7.08
C VAL A 368 18.09 13.08 6.91
N LEU A 369 17.23 14.05 6.61
CA LEU A 369 17.63 15.42 6.27
C LEU A 369 17.00 16.41 7.26
N ASP A 370 17.72 17.50 7.54
CA ASP A 370 17.20 18.64 8.30
C ASP A 370 16.23 19.49 7.45
N ASP A 371 15.71 20.57 8.04
CA ASP A 371 14.75 21.46 7.38
C ASP A 371 15.35 22.23 6.17
N ASP A 372 16.67 22.33 6.08
CA ASP A 372 17.41 22.91 4.96
C ASP A 372 17.79 21.85 3.89
N GLY A 373 17.38 20.59 4.08
CA GLY A 373 17.71 19.49 3.17
C GLY A 373 19.14 18.97 3.31
N ARG A 374 19.82 19.26 4.43
CA ARG A 374 21.17 18.78 4.70
C ARG A 374 21.13 17.46 5.44
N PRO A 375 22.14 16.57 5.21
CA PRO A 375 22.24 15.31 5.94
C PRO A 375 22.38 15.49 7.46
N CYS A 376 21.50 14.83 8.22
CA CYS A 376 21.59 14.73 9.66
C CYS A 376 22.73 13.79 10.07
N ARG A 377 23.36 14.05 11.21
CA ARG A 377 24.32 13.12 11.85
C ARG A 377 23.60 11.89 12.40
N ILE A 378 24.38 10.84 12.67
CA ILE A 378 23.83 9.66 13.33
C ILE A 378 23.29 10.05 14.72
N GLY A 379 22.04 9.70 14.99
CA GLY A 379 21.31 10.06 16.21
C GLY A 379 20.50 11.35 16.12
N GLU A 380 20.78 12.22 15.16
CA GLU A 380 20.00 13.43 14.93
C GLU A 380 18.66 13.12 14.24
N VAL A 381 17.63 13.83 14.65
CA VAL A 381 16.27 13.69 14.11
C VAL A 381 16.09 14.63 12.93
N GLY A 382 15.64 14.07 11.81
CA GLY A 382 15.28 14.81 10.62
C GLY A 382 14.07 14.23 9.91
N GLU A 383 13.74 14.76 8.76
CA GLU A 383 12.72 14.24 7.87
C GLU A 383 13.31 13.14 6.98
N MET A 384 12.58 12.02 6.85
CA MET A 384 13.01 10.92 6.00
C MET A 384 12.64 11.18 4.54
N TRP A 385 13.62 10.98 3.66
CA TRP A 385 13.45 11.03 2.22
C TRP A 385 13.83 9.67 1.62
N ALA A 386 13.09 9.23 0.61
CA ALA A 386 13.32 7.94 -0.03
C ALA A 386 13.76 8.14 -1.48
N GLY A 387 14.77 7.38 -1.91
CA GLY A 387 15.28 7.39 -3.28
C GLY A 387 15.47 5.98 -3.84
N GLY A 388 15.95 5.91 -5.06
CA GLY A 388 16.26 4.64 -5.74
C GLY A 388 15.06 3.98 -6.41
N GLY A 389 15.10 2.67 -6.53
CA GLY A 389 14.15 1.86 -7.32
C GLY A 389 12.73 1.81 -6.77
N CYS A 390 12.49 2.28 -5.55
CA CYS A 390 11.15 2.30 -4.95
C CYS A 390 10.34 3.54 -5.34
N VAL A 391 10.98 4.63 -5.78
CA VAL A 391 10.30 5.91 -6.02
C VAL A 391 9.33 5.76 -7.18
N SER A 392 8.04 6.00 -6.91
CA SER A 392 6.97 5.89 -7.90
C SER A 392 7.09 6.94 -9.02
N ALA A 393 6.31 6.78 -10.08
CA ALA A 393 6.28 7.74 -11.19
C ALA A 393 5.59 9.07 -10.83
N GLY A 394 5.07 9.18 -9.62
CA GLY A 394 4.43 10.40 -9.13
C GLY A 394 2.91 10.31 -9.02
N TYR A 395 2.32 11.46 -8.71
CA TYR A 395 0.87 11.63 -8.66
C TYR A 395 0.31 11.91 -10.04
N LEU A 396 -0.74 11.20 -10.40
CA LEU A 396 -1.42 11.31 -11.67
C LEU A 396 -2.07 12.69 -11.82
N ASP A 397 -1.73 13.41 -12.90
CA ASP A 397 -2.27 14.73 -13.24
C ASP A 397 -2.23 15.77 -12.08
N ASN A 398 -1.22 15.69 -11.21
CA ASN A 398 -1.07 16.63 -10.09
C ASN A 398 0.37 17.17 -9.99
N ASP A 399 0.73 18.05 -10.94
CA ASP A 399 2.08 18.60 -11.06
C ASP A 399 2.47 19.43 -9.81
N ALA A 400 1.52 20.13 -9.20
CA ALA A 400 1.77 20.92 -8.00
C ALA A 400 2.21 20.03 -6.84
N LEU A 401 1.51 18.94 -6.58
CA LEU A 401 1.85 17.97 -5.54
C LEU A 401 3.14 17.19 -5.89
N ASN A 402 3.34 16.90 -7.18
CA ASN A 402 4.59 16.30 -7.65
C ASN A 402 5.78 17.21 -7.35
N ALA A 403 5.69 18.51 -7.65
CA ALA A 403 6.76 19.48 -7.36
C ALA A 403 7.01 19.68 -5.86
N GLU A 404 5.99 19.49 -5.01
CA GLU A 404 6.11 19.58 -3.55
C GLU A 404 6.78 18.35 -2.94
N ARG A 405 6.49 17.16 -3.48
CA ARG A 405 6.81 15.88 -2.85
C ARG A 405 7.98 15.15 -3.48
N TYR A 406 8.30 15.44 -4.73
CA TYR A 406 9.43 14.83 -5.45
C TYR A 406 10.47 15.90 -5.78
N ALA A 407 11.71 15.61 -5.49
CA ALA A 407 12.83 16.49 -5.77
C ALA A 407 13.95 15.72 -6.49
N PRO A 408 14.82 16.39 -7.27
CA PRO A 408 16.03 15.76 -7.77
C PRO A 408 16.85 15.17 -6.62
N ASP A 409 17.32 13.93 -6.78
CA ASP A 409 18.14 13.25 -5.78
C ASP A 409 19.60 13.73 -5.90
N PRO A 410 20.11 14.54 -4.96
CA PRO A 410 21.46 15.12 -5.06
C PRO A 410 22.56 14.10 -4.72
N PHE A 411 22.19 12.95 -4.14
CA PHE A 411 23.12 11.91 -3.70
C PHE A 411 23.33 10.84 -4.77
N LEU A 412 22.25 10.37 -5.40
CA LEU A 412 22.29 9.40 -6.50
C LEU A 412 22.60 10.08 -7.85
N GLY A 413 22.17 11.31 -8.05
CA GLY A 413 22.36 12.03 -9.30
C GLY A 413 21.67 11.37 -10.51
N GLY A 414 22.12 11.70 -11.73
CA GLY A 414 21.66 11.05 -12.96
C GLY A 414 20.19 11.29 -13.29
N GLY A 415 19.61 12.41 -12.86
CA GLY A 415 18.20 12.76 -13.10
C GLY A 415 17.21 11.94 -12.25
N ARG A 416 17.68 11.19 -11.27
CA ARG A 416 16.81 10.44 -10.35
C ARG A 416 16.09 11.38 -9.41
N LEU A 417 14.92 10.93 -8.96
CA LEU A 417 14.12 11.65 -7.97
C LEU A 417 14.21 10.95 -6.60
N MET A 418 14.06 11.75 -5.57
CA MET A 418 13.77 11.30 -4.20
C MET A 418 12.40 11.82 -3.79
N PHE A 419 11.72 11.06 -2.93
CA PHE A 419 10.38 11.36 -2.42
C PHE A 419 10.45 11.87 -0.98
N ARG A 420 9.80 12.98 -0.71
CA ARG A 420 9.61 13.58 0.62
C ARG A 420 8.52 12.85 1.37
N THR A 421 8.88 12.02 2.36
CA THR A 421 7.90 11.17 3.05
C THR A 421 7.03 11.93 4.06
N ARG A 422 7.54 13.05 4.61
CA ARG A 422 7.02 13.76 5.78
C ARG A 422 7.00 12.91 7.06
N ASP A 423 7.69 11.78 7.07
CA ASP A 423 7.96 11.01 8.26
C ASP A 423 9.25 11.50 8.92
N ARG A 424 9.27 11.62 10.23
CA ARG A 424 10.47 11.95 11.01
C ARG A 424 11.16 10.68 11.47
N GLY A 425 12.48 10.70 11.44
CA GLY A 425 13.27 9.57 11.88
C GLY A 425 14.70 9.95 12.23
N ARG A 426 15.45 8.96 12.69
CA ARG A 426 16.90 9.07 12.90
C ARG A 426 17.59 7.74 12.69
N TRP A 427 18.83 7.81 12.26
CA TRP A 427 19.70 6.65 12.23
C TRP A 427 20.24 6.36 13.64
N ARG A 428 20.14 5.12 14.08
CA ARG A 428 20.81 4.62 15.27
C ARG A 428 22.27 4.30 14.95
N ALA A 429 23.12 4.20 15.98
CA ALA A 429 24.52 3.85 15.83
C ALA A 429 24.76 2.45 15.21
N ASP A 430 23.77 1.54 15.34
CA ASP A 430 23.79 0.21 14.73
C ASP A 430 23.34 0.20 13.25
N GLY A 431 22.99 1.36 12.70
CA GLY A 431 22.52 1.52 11.31
C GLY A 431 21.08 1.13 11.07
N GLU A 432 20.29 0.97 12.12
CA GLU A 432 18.84 0.81 12.05
C GLU A 432 18.14 2.16 12.08
N LEU A 433 17.03 2.30 11.34
CA LEU A 433 16.25 3.53 11.26
C LEU A 433 15.06 3.48 12.23
N GLU A 434 14.96 4.51 13.06
CA GLU A 434 13.81 4.74 13.95
C GLU A 434 12.81 5.69 13.29
N HIS A 435 11.52 5.34 13.32
CA HIS A 435 10.42 6.21 12.93
C HIS A 435 9.91 6.96 14.17
N LEU A 436 9.85 8.29 14.09
CA LEU A 436 9.53 9.18 15.21
C LEU A 436 8.26 10.00 14.98
N GLY A 437 7.35 9.51 14.14
CA GLY A 437 6.10 10.20 13.81
C GLY A 437 6.17 10.98 12.51
N ARG A 438 5.22 11.89 12.32
CA ARG A 438 5.06 12.66 11.08
C ARG A 438 5.17 14.16 11.34
N THR A 439 5.49 14.91 10.27
CA THR A 439 5.51 16.39 10.27
C THR A 439 4.14 16.98 9.92
N ASP A 440 3.19 16.18 9.43
CA ASP A 440 1.85 16.59 8.99
C ASP A 440 0.73 15.91 9.80
N ASP A 441 -0.51 16.32 9.53
CA ASP A 441 -1.73 15.82 10.18
C ASP A 441 -2.24 14.49 9.62
N GLN A 442 -1.49 13.85 8.72
CA GLN A 442 -1.84 12.54 8.21
C GLN A 442 -1.78 11.49 9.31
N VAL A 443 -2.82 10.70 9.43
CA VAL A 443 -2.92 9.63 10.42
C VAL A 443 -3.19 8.27 9.78
N LYS A 444 -2.91 7.22 10.53
CA LYS A 444 -3.37 5.86 10.20
C LYS A 444 -4.53 5.51 11.14
N VAL A 445 -5.66 5.11 10.58
CA VAL A 445 -6.86 4.68 11.30
C VAL A 445 -7.23 3.29 10.85
N ARG A 446 -7.18 2.30 11.74
CA ARG A 446 -7.42 0.88 11.41
C ARG A 446 -6.55 0.35 10.25
N GLY A 447 -5.35 0.90 10.06
CA GLY A 447 -4.44 0.59 8.95
C GLY A 447 -4.65 1.42 7.69
N PHE A 448 -5.67 2.25 7.66
CA PHE A 448 -5.97 3.09 6.50
C PHE A 448 -5.33 4.48 6.65
N ARG A 449 -4.72 4.97 5.58
CA ARG A 449 -4.22 6.35 5.49
C ARG A 449 -5.40 7.30 5.41
N VAL A 450 -5.51 8.22 6.37
CA VAL A 450 -6.57 9.22 6.45
C VAL A 450 -5.95 10.60 6.58
N GLU A 451 -6.32 11.49 5.67
CA GLU A 451 -6.07 12.92 5.80
C GLU A 451 -7.22 13.53 6.62
N LEU A 452 -6.91 13.99 7.82
CA LEU A 452 -7.93 14.54 8.73
C LEU A 452 -8.63 15.75 8.12
N ASP A 453 -7.89 16.57 7.38
CA ASP A 453 -8.44 17.74 6.71
C ASP A 453 -9.43 17.39 5.59
N ALA A 454 -9.26 16.25 4.91
CA ALA A 454 -10.25 15.79 3.92
C ALA A 454 -11.61 15.49 4.57
N VAL A 455 -11.61 14.88 5.75
CA VAL A 455 -12.84 14.63 6.51
C VAL A 455 -13.47 15.96 6.95
N SER A 456 -12.65 16.90 7.44
CA SER A 456 -13.09 18.22 7.85
C SER A 456 -13.71 19.00 6.69
N THR A 457 -13.09 18.98 5.51
CA THR A 457 -13.61 19.62 4.29
C THR A 457 -14.98 19.06 3.88
N VAL A 458 -15.17 17.75 3.96
CA VAL A 458 -16.47 17.14 3.68
C VAL A 458 -17.51 17.58 4.70
N LEU A 459 -17.17 17.68 5.99
CA LEU A 459 -18.06 18.16 7.03
C LEU A 459 -18.47 19.61 6.81
N GLU A 460 -17.59 20.45 6.30
CA GLU A 460 -17.89 21.87 5.99
C GLU A 460 -18.88 22.03 4.82
N THR A 461 -19.14 20.96 4.03
CA THR A 461 -20.21 20.98 3.01
C THR A 461 -21.61 20.79 3.62
N VAL A 462 -21.72 20.39 4.88
CA VAL A 462 -23.02 20.21 5.56
C VAL A 462 -23.68 21.57 5.74
N PRO A 463 -24.95 21.74 5.34
CA PRO A 463 -25.66 23.01 5.50
C PRO A 463 -25.63 23.52 6.94
N GLY A 464 -25.19 24.76 7.10
CA GLY A 464 -25.03 25.41 8.40
C GLY A 464 -23.66 25.21 9.07
N CYS A 465 -22.85 24.27 8.62
CA CYS A 465 -21.48 24.10 9.12
C CYS A 465 -20.57 25.19 8.56
N ARG A 466 -19.95 25.95 9.45
CA ARG A 466 -19.02 27.04 9.08
C ARG A 466 -17.55 26.64 9.23
N LEU A 467 -17.27 25.69 10.12
CA LEU A 467 -15.93 25.22 10.41
C LEU A 467 -15.99 23.81 10.98
N ALA A 468 -15.11 22.95 10.53
CA ALA A 468 -14.98 21.60 11.02
C ALA A 468 -13.52 21.25 11.29
N VAL A 469 -13.25 20.47 12.32
CA VAL A 469 -11.93 19.92 12.63
C VAL A 469 -12.08 18.47 13.03
N THR A 470 -11.34 17.60 12.36
CA THR A 470 -11.27 16.17 12.67
C THR A 470 -9.96 15.83 13.34
N LEU A 471 -10.01 14.99 14.37
CA LEU A 471 -8.87 14.51 15.13
C LEU A 471 -8.88 12.98 15.18
N ARG A 472 -7.71 12.39 15.24
CA ARG A 472 -7.57 10.98 15.63
C ARG A 472 -7.58 10.89 17.15
N LEU A 473 -8.60 10.24 17.71
CA LEU A 473 -8.71 10.02 19.14
C LEU A 473 -7.98 8.75 19.60
N THR A 474 -8.09 7.69 18.81
CA THR A 474 -7.38 6.41 19.02
C THR A 474 -6.85 5.89 17.67
N ASP A 475 -6.13 4.76 17.68
CA ASP A 475 -5.71 4.09 16.45
C ASP A 475 -6.90 3.56 15.61
N ARG A 476 -8.12 3.60 16.17
CA ARG A 476 -9.34 3.09 15.53
C ARG A 476 -10.38 4.15 15.24
N ASP A 477 -10.34 5.30 15.93
CA ASP A 477 -11.47 6.22 15.96
C ASP A 477 -11.04 7.64 15.62
N LEU A 478 -11.83 8.25 14.74
CA LEU A 478 -11.85 9.67 14.47
C LEU A 478 -12.93 10.32 15.31
N VAL A 479 -12.70 11.54 15.74
CA VAL A 479 -13.68 12.45 16.32
C VAL A 479 -13.65 13.75 15.56
N SER A 480 -14.81 14.34 15.29
CA SER A 480 -14.89 15.63 14.62
C SER A 480 -15.64 16.65 15.51
N PHE A 481 -15.19 17.88 15.42
CA PHE A 481 -15.82 19.06 16.02
C PHE A 481 -16.32 19.97 14.90
N VAL A 482 -17.54 20.44 15.01
CA VAL A 482 -18.17 21.31 14.02
C VAL A 482 -18.77 22.55 14.69
N ALA A 483 -18.82 23.66 14.00
CA ALA A 483 -19.44 24.89 14.47
C ALA A 483 -20.34 25.48 13.37
N PRO A 484 -21.49 26.07 13.75
CA PRO A 484 -21.99 26.34 15.12
C PRO A 484 -22.68 25.11 15.77
N ALA A 485 -23.19 25.30 16.98
CA ALA A 485 -23.79 24.24 17.81
C ALA A 485 -25.07 23.62 17.22
N GLU A 486 -25.72 24.30 16.29
CA GLU A 486 -26.95 23.86 15.63
C GLU A 486 -26.71 22.84 14.50
N VAL A 487 -25.46 22.57 14.14
CA VAL A 487 -25.11 21.58 13.12
C VAL A 487 -25.48 20.18 13.59
N ASP A 488 -26.29 19.46 12.79
CA ASP A 488 -26.74 18.10 13.10
C ASP A 488 -25.58 17.07 12.97
N PRO A 489 -25.18 16.42 14.08
CA PRO A 489 -24.11 15.43 14.06
C PRO A 489 -24.39 14.21 13.19
N GLN A 490 -25.66 13.75 13.13
CA GLN A 490 -26.01 12.57 12.33
C GLN A 490 -25.90 12.90 10.84
N ARG A 491 -26.40 14.06 10.43
CA ARG A 491 -26.26 14.56 9.06
C ARG A 491 -24.78 14.71 8.64
N CYS A 492 -23.92 15.16 9.57
CA CYS A 492 -22.47 15.20 9.37
C CYS A 492 -21.90 13.80 9.05
N ARG A 493 -22.23 12.81 9.87
CA ARG A 493 -21.76 11.43 9.67
C ARG A 493 -22.25 10.84 8.35
N ASP A 494 -23.52 11.06 8.02
CA ASP A 494 -24.14 10.56 6.79
C ASP A 494 -23.50 11.21 5.54
N THR A 495 -23.17 12.50 5.62
CA THR A 495 -22.47 13.22 4.54
C THR A 495 -21.07 12.64 4.31
N VAL A 496 -20.33 12.39 5.38
CA VAL A 496 -19.00 11.75 5.26
C VAL A 496 -19.12 10.33 4.72
N ALA A 497 -20.09 9.54 5.20
CA ALA A 497 -20.30 8.17 4.74
C ALA A 497 -20.71 8.08 3.25
N ALA A 498 -21.39 9.10 2.73
CA ALA A 498 -21.75 9.18 1.32
C ALA A 498 -20.57 9.58 0.41
N ALA A 499 -19.61 10.34 0.95
CA ALA A 499 -18.48 10.91 0.19
C ALA A 499 -17.20 10.10 0.33
N LEU A 500 -16.90 9.59 1.53
CA LEU A 500 -15.61 8.97 1.88
C LEU A 500 -15.81 7.53 2.37
N PRO A 501 -14.75 6.69 2.33
CA PRO A 501 -14.79 5.33 2.87
C PRO A 501 -15.17 5.29 4.35
N TYR A 502 -15.75 4.17 4.79
CA TYR A 502 -16.26 3.98 6.16
C TYR A 502 -15.22 4.26 7.27
N TYR A 503 -13.93 4.05 7.00
CA TYR A 503 -12.86 4.31 7.96
C TYR A 503 -12.55 5.80 8.15
N CYS A 504 -13.09 6.67 7.28
CA CYS A 504 -13.05 8.12 7.41
C CYS A 504 -14.24 8.67 8.20
N VAL A 505 -15.28 7.86 8.44
CA VAL A 505 -16.48 8.31 9.17
C VAL A 505 -16.15 8.46 10.65
N PRO A 506 -16.32 9.67 11.23
CA PRO A 506 -16.04 9.89 12.64
C PRO A 506 -16.93 9.02 13.54
N ALA A 507 -16.34 8.45 14.61
CA ALA A 507 -17.09 7.72 15.64
C ALA A 507 -18.08 8.66 16.35
N ALA A 508 -17.68 9.92 16.56
CA ALA A 508 -18.52 10.97 17.11
C ALA A 508 -18.28 12.31 16.40
N VAL A 509 -19.35 13.12 16.30
CA VAL A 509 -19.29 14.51 15.86
C VAL A 509 -19.87 15.38 16.98
N HIS A 510 -19.10 16.35 17.44
CA HIS A 510 -19.46 17.24 18.53
C HIS A 510 -19.68 18.67 18.02
N PRO A 511 -20.93 19.16 17.99
CA PRO A 511 -21.19 20.55 17.67
C PRO A 511 -20.79 21.44 18.85
N LEU A 512 -20.10 22.53 18.54
CA LEU A 512 -19.72 23.58 19.48
C LEU A 512 -20.22 24.92 18.97
N ALA A 513 -20.54 25.85 19.87
CA ALA A 513 -20.90 27.22 19.48
C ALA A 513 -19.77 27.85 18.64
N GLU A 514 -18.55 27.70 19.12
CA GLU A 514 -17.33 28.10 18.42
C GLU A 514 -16.21 27.08 18.70
N LEU A 515 -15.31 26.88 17.74
CA LEU A 515 -14.12 26.08 17.98
C LEU A 515 -13.07 26.87 18.77
N PRO A 516 -12.37 26.25 19.73
CA PRO A 516 -11.31 26.92 20.47
C PRO A 516 -10.19 27.37 19.53
N MET A 517 -9.71 28.59 19.74
CA MET A 517 -8.66 29.21 18.92
C MET A 517 -7.42 29.48 19.75
N THR A 518 -6.25 29.30 19.14
CA THR A 518 -4.98 29.75 19.74
C THR A 518 -4.89 31.26 19.72
N GLY A 519 -4.02 31.85 20.54
CA GLY A 519 -3.76 33.29 20.53
C GLY A 519 -3.26 33.85 19.18
N ARG A 520 -2.94 33.01 18.22
CA ARG A 520 -2.54 33.37 16.84
C ARG A 520 -3.67 33.20 15.81
N GLY A 521 -4.90 32.96 16.25
CA GLY A 521 -6.07 32.85 15.38
C GLY A 521 -6.17 31.52 14.61
N LYS A 522 -5.47 30.45 15.02
CA LYS A 522 -5.62 29.11 14.50
C LYS A 522 -6.46 28.26 15.45
N VAL A 523 -7.14 27.22 14.95
CA VAL A 523 -7.86 26.27 15.80
C VAL A 523 -6.89 25.60 16.78
N ASP A 524 -7.26 25.59 18.06
CA ASP A 524 -6.50 24.92 19.13
C ASP A 524 -6.85 23.42 19.16
N ARG A 525 -6.11 22.63 18.40
CA ARG A 525 -6.31 21.17 18.32
C ARG A 525 -6.03 20.45 19.64
N ASP A 526 -5.17 21.00 20.49
CA ASP A 526 -4.90 20.41 21.81
C ASP A 526 -6.05 20.67 22.79
N ALA A 527 -6.69 21.85 22.73
CA ALA A 527 -7.93 22.10 23.45
C ALA A 527 -9.05 21.15 23.00
N LEU A 528 -9.24 20.97 21.69
CA LEU A 528 -10.22 20.01 21.14
C LEU A 528 -9.91 18.57 21.57
N ARG A 529 -8.63 18.17 21.61
CA ARG A 529 -8.24 16.83 22.08
C ARG A 529 -8.58 16.62 23.55
N ARG A 530 -8.39 17.62 24.42
CA ARG A 530 -8.82 17.57 25.82
C ARG A 530 -10.33 17.41 25.93
N ILE A 531 -11.10 18.19 25.19
CA ILE A 531 -12.57 18.08 25.15
C ILE A 531 -12.99 16.67 24.71
N ALA A 532 -12.37 16.10 23.67
CA ALA A 532 -12.67 14.76 23.19
C ALA A 532 -12.42 13.68 24.26
N LEU A 533 -11.34 13.81 25.03
CA LEU A 533 -10.99 12.88 26.09
C LEU A 533 -11.97 12.99 27.27
N ASP A 534 -12.37 14.19 27.65
CA ASP A 534 -13.35 14.44 28.72
C ASP A 534 -14.73 13.89 28.34
N LEU A 535 -15.18 14.12 27.11
CA LEU A 535 -16.44 13.56 26.60
C LEU A 535 -16.42 12.02 26.57
N ARG A 536 -15.30 11.42 26.14
CA ARG A 536 -15.16 9.96 26.13
C ARG A 536 -15.21 9.36 27.53
N TRP A 537 -14.61 10.01 28.51
CA TRP A 537 -14.67 9.59 29.90
C TRP A 537 -16.09 9.63 30.45
N GLN A 538 -16.88 10.65 30.12
CA GLN A 538 -18.29 10.75 30.50
C GLN A 538 -19.13 9.62 29.90
N TRP A 539 -18.91 9.26 28.62
CA TRP A 539 -19.64 8.17 27.96
C TRP A 539 -19.33 6.81 28.58
N ALA A 540 -18.07 6.50 28.86
CA ALA A 540 -17.68 5.25 29.50
C ALA A 540 -18.37 5.04 30.88
N HIS A 541 -18.53 6.10 31.64
CA HIS A 541 -19.18 6.05 32.96
C HIS A 541 -20.72 6.00 32.87
N VAL A 542 -21.31 6.50 31.78
CA VAL A 542 -22.75 6.37 31.55
C VAL A 542 -23.11 4.93 31.14
N GLU A 543 -22.28 4.27 30.33
CA GLU A 543 -22.46 2.85 29.97
C GLU A 543 -22.26 1.92 31.18
N GLU A 544 -21.28 2.17 32.03
CA GLU A 544 -21.09 1.42 33.29
C GLU A 544 -22.22 1.63 34.31
N ALA A 545 -22.83 2.81 34.34
CA ALA A 545 -23.95 3.12 35.23
C ALA A 545 -25.30 2.58 34.69
N ALA A 546 -25.37 2.24 33.41
CA ALA A 546 -26.57 1.71 32.74
C ALA A 546 -26.54 0.17 32.59
N ALA A 547 -25.40 -0.47 32.88
CA ALA A 547 -25.21 -1.94 32.88
C ALA A 547 -25.31 -2.53 34.27
#